data_91602a641eb65b9781c54c0018c06c44
#
_entry.id   91602a641eb65b9781c54c0018c06c44
#
_cell.length_a   1.000
_cell.length_b   1.000
_cell.length_c   1.000
_cell.angle_alpha   90.00
_cell.angle_beta   90.00
_cell.angle_gamma   90.00
#
_symmetry.space_group_name_H-M   'P 1'
#
loop_
_entity.id
_entity.type
_entity.pdbx_description
1 polymer ?
#
loop_
_entity_poly.entity_id
_entity_poly.type
_entity_poly.pdbx_seq_one_letter_code
_entity_poly.pdbx_strand_id
1 'polypeptide(L)'
;AEPDREVPVIEQIGDENWTEPRQVEFNIPVHIQDIAENSCDPEHFQYVHKQNQTPPSSVEVEDDGAVHLRSEIEAQGMKGGLHATMFQPGLARVMTSYGPGAEMLVYNSAQPISRDETLLRWTLIVRNEISEFVGDQVMDGIIEGLSDDYPIWENKVHRRQPVFCQGDETLVLFRKWVRQFYLPDSPRGQQ
;
A
#
# COMPACT_ATOMS: atom_id res chain seq x y z
N ALA A 1 -19.03 12.62 16.79
CA ALA A 1 -19.52 11.30 16.44
C ALA A 1 -18.45 10.28 16.83
N GLU A 2 -18.84 9.13 17.34
CA GLU A 2 -17.89 8.03 17.53
C GLU A 2 -17.44 7.50 16.15
N PRO A 3 -16.21 6.98 16.03
CA PRO A 3 -15.76 6.33 14.82
C PRO A 3 -16.69 5.16 14.48
N ASP A 4 -17.06 5.03 13.22
CA ASP A 4 -17.88 3.93 12.72
C ASP A 4 -17.07 2.67 12.39
N ARG A 5 -15.75 2.74 12.53
CA ARG A 5 -14.81 1.64 12.28
C ARG A 5 -13.75 1.57 13.37
N GLU A 6 -13.40 0.36 13.75
CA GLU A 6 -12.28 0.09 14.64
C GLU A 6 -10.96 0.12 13.87
N VAL A 7 -9.88 0.49 14.56
CA VAL A 7 -8.52 0.37 14.00
C VAL A 7 -8.17 -1.12 13.97
N PRO A 8 -7.74 -1.65 12.81
CA PRO A 8 -7.40 -3.07 12.72
C PRO A 8 -6.20 -3.41 13.61
N VAL A 9 -6.31 -4.53 14.29
CA VAL A 9 -5.20 -5.08 15.10
C VAL A 9 -4.19 -5.75 14.18
N ILE A 10 -2.92 -5.51 14.42
CA ILE A 10 -1.81 -6.17 13.71
C ILE A 10 -1.23 -7.20 14.66
N GLU A 11 -1.67 -8.43 14.52
CA GLU A 11 -1.31 -9.55 15.39
C GLU A 11 0.20 -9.85 15.40
N GLN A 12 0.91 -9.49 14.33
CA GLN A 12 2.35 -9.70 14.18
C GLN A 12 3.19 -8.75 15.04
N ILE A 13 2.64 -7.61 15.48
CA ILE A 13 3.36 -6.69 16.37
C ILE A 13 3.35 -7.26 17.78
N GLY A 14 4.53 -7.57 18.30
CA GLY A 14 4.72 -8.19 19.60
C GLY A 14 4.66 -9.72 19.61
N ASP A 15 4.48 -10.34 18.44
CA ASP A 15 4.63 -11.81 18.28
C ASP A 15 6.12 -12.18 18.27
N GLU A 16 6.51 -13.20 19.05
CA GLU A 16 7.90 -13.64 19.21
C GLU A 16 8.57 -14.16 17.93
N ASN A 17 7.80 -14.48 16.90
CA ASN A 17 8.32 -14.93 15.60
C ASN A 17 8.64 -13.78 14.62
N TRP A 18 8.36 -12.54 15.00
CA TRP A 18 8.56 -11.36 14.19
C TRP A 18 9.54 -10.39 14.85
N THR A 19 10.24 -9.61 14.04
CA THR A 19 11.17 -8.58 14.53
C THR A 19 10.44 -7.46 15.25
N GLU A 20 11.17 -6.70 16.06
CA GLU A 20 10.68 -5.40 16.53
C GLU A 20 10.34 -4.49 15.34
N PRO A 21 9.27 -3.66 15.45
CA PRO A 21 8.87 -2.77 14.40
C PRO A 21 9.91 -1.70 14.10
N ARG A 22 10.29 -1.55 12.83
CA ARG A 22 11.07 -0.42 12.33
C ARG A 22 10.15 0.58 11.64
N GLN A 23 10.25 1.85 12.02
CA GLN A 23 9.41 2.91 11.45
C GLN A 23 10.23 3.90 10.64
N VAL A 24 9.64 4.35 9.53
CA VAL A 24 10.14 5.45 8.70
C VAL A 24 9.00 6.38 8.35
N GLU A 25 9.30 7.67 8.22
CA GLU A 25 8.32 8.71 7.92
C GLU A 25 8.74 9.52 6.71
N PHE A 26 7.75 9.88 5.89
CA PHE A 26 7.92 10.70 4.70
C PHE A 26 6.86 11.80 4.71
N ASN A 27 7.30 13.04 4.50
CA ASN A 27 6.39 14.15 4.25
C ASN A 27 6.25 14.33 2.75
N ILE A 28 5.07 14.05 2.21
CA ILE A 28 4.85 13.97 0.77
C ILE A 28 3.86 15.05 0.36
N PRO A 29 4.20 15.92 -0.62
CA PRO A 29 3.33 16.99 -1.08
C PRO A 29 2.24 16.47 -2.01
N VAL A 30 1.40 15.57 -1.49
CA VAL A 30 0.31 14.93 -2.23
C VAL A 30 -0.89 14.68 -1.32
N HIS A 31 -2.07 14.58 -1.90
CA HIS A 31 -3.28 14.20 -1.19
C HIS A 31 -3.25 12.71 -0.82
N ILE A 32 -3.74 12.37 0.37
CA ILE A 32 -3.75 11.01 0.93
C ILE A 32 -4.34 9.94 -0.01
N GLN A 33 -5.38 10.27 -0.77
CA GLN A 33 -5.97 9.36 -1.75
C GLN A 33 -5.00 8.98 -2.87
N ASP A 34 -4.16 9.92 -3.30
CA ASP A 34 -3.24 9.71 -4.41
C ASP A 34 -2.09 8.76 -4.03
N ILE A 35 -1.73 8.71 -2.74
CA ILE A 35 -0.85 7.67 -2.17
C ILE A 35 -1.58 6.31 -2.19
N ALA A 36 -2.82 6.29 -1.71
CA ALA A 36 -3.60 5.07 -1.60
C ALA A 36 -3.93 4.43 -2.97
N GLU A 37 -4.11 5.23 -4.03
CA GLU A 37 -4.31 4.74 -5.39
C GLU A 37 -3.17 3.83 -5.87
N ASN A 38 -1.94 4.08 -5.43
CA ASN A 38 -0.77 3.29 -5.80
C ASN A 38 -0.93 1.80 -5.48
N SER A 39 -1.56 1.50 -4.34
CA SER A 39 -1.83 0.10 -3.93
C SER A 39 -2.84 -0.62 -4.83
N CYS A 40 -3.53 0.09 -5.71
CA CYS A 40 -4.52 -0.46 -6.65
C CYS A 40 -4.08 -0.34 -8.11
N ASP A 41 -2.81 -0.05 -8.37
CA ASP A 41 -2.23 0.07 -9.70
C ASP A 41 -1.19 -1.03 -9.94
N PRO A 42 -1.57 -2.20 -10.49
CA PRO A 42 -0.60 -3.26 -10.76
C PRO A 42 0.45 -2.89 -11.81
N GLU A 43 0.15 -1.96 -12.70
CA GLU A 43 1.08 -1.54 -13.75
C GLU A 43 2.32 -0.85 -13.18
N HIS A 44 2.20 -0.13 -12.05
CA HIS A 44 3.35 0.55 -11.45
C HIS A 44 4.46 -0.43 -11.02
N PHE A 45 4.13 -1.68 -10.67
CA PHE A 45 5.14 -2.68 -10.33
C PHE A 45 6.14 -2.90 -11.48
N GLN A 46 5.67 -2.90 -12.71
CA GLN A 46 6.54 -3.03 -13.88
C GLN A 46 7.34 -1.77 -14.13
N TYR A 47 6.70 -0.61 -14.13
CA TYR A 47 7.33 0.63 -14.59
C TYR A 47 8.13 1.35 -13.51
N VAL A 48 7.70 1.27 -12.26
CA VAL A 48 8.37 1.93 -11.12
C VAL A 48 9.32 0.97 -10.43
N HIS A 49 8.82 -0.21 -10.03
CA HIS A 49 9.63 -1.19 -9.30
C HIS A 49 10.37 -2.18 -10.22
N LYS A 50 10.40 -1.91 -11.52
CA LYS A 50 11.22 -2.62 -12.52
C LYS A 50 10.98 -4.13 -12.54
N GLN A 51 9.76 -4.56 -12.23
CA GLN A 51 9.36 -5.96 -12.46
C GLN A 51 9.44 -6.28 -13.96
N ASN A 52 9.75 -7.51 -14.30
CA ASN A 52 9.90 -7.94 -15.71
C ASN A 52 8.63 -7.75 -16.53
N GLN A 53 7.47 -7.80 -15.88
CA GLN A 53 6.15 -7.60 -16.46
C GLN A 53 5.17 -7.13 -15.38
N THR A 54 4.03 -6.59 -15.78
CA THR A 54 2.91 -6.35 -14.87
C THR A 54 2.51 -7.66 -14.23
N PRO A 55 2.54 -7.78 -12.88
CA PRO A 55 2.25 -9.04 -12.23
C PRO A 55 0.76 -9.39 -12.35
N PRO A 56 0.40 -10.67 -12.50
CA PRO A 56 -0.98 -11.10 -12.37
C PRO A 56 -1.56 -10.66 -11.02
N SER A 57 -2.61 -9.86 -11.07
CA SER A 57 -3.18 -9.23 -9.88
C SER A 57 -4.70 -9.28 -9.90
N SER A 58 -5.30 -9.38 -8.72
CA SER A 58 -6.73 -9.17 -8.51
C SER A 58 -6.96 -8.08 -7.47
N VAL A 59 -7.98 -7.26 -7.68
CA VAL A 59 -8.41 -6.24 -6.72
C VAL A 59 -9.91 -6.40 -6.49
N GLU A 60 -10.30 -6.57 -5.24
CA GLU A 60 -11.68 -6.84 -4.84
C GLU A 60 -12.04 -6.05 -3.58
N VAL A 61 -13.32 -5.69 -3.45
CA VAL A 61 -13.89 -5.22 -2.19
C VAL A 61 -14.54 -6.43 -1.53
N GLU A 62 -14.04 -6.82 -0.37
CA GLU A 62 -14.54 -7.98 0.36
C GLU A 62 -15.62 -7.61 1.41
N ASP A 63 -16.17 -8.62 2.07
CA ASP A 63 -17.28 -8.46 3.03
C ASP A 63 -16.90 -7.61 4.26
N ASP A 64 -15.61 -7.49 4.57
CA ASP A 64 -15.08 -6.60 5.61
C ASP A 64 -15.12 -5.11 5.20
N GLY A 65 -15.49 -4.83 3.95
CA GLY A 65 -15.56 -3.49 3.38
C GLY A 65 -14.20 -2.89 2.99
N ALA A 66 -13.11 -3.66 3.13
CA ALA A 66 -11.78 -3.27 2.70
C ALA A 66 -11.53 -3.61 1.23
N VAL A 67 -10.55 -2.95 0.62
CA VAL A 67 -10.03 -3.34 -0.69
C VAL A 67 -8.86 -4.30 -0.49
N HIS A 68 -8.93 -5.44 -1.15
CA HIS A 68 -7.88 -6.43 -1.17
C HIS A 68 -7.24 -6.51 -2.55
N LEU A 69 -5.94 -6.25 -2.62
CA LEU A 69 -5.12 -6.52 -3.80
C LEU A 69 -4.29 -7.77 -3.52
N ARG A 70 -4.36 -8.74 -4.42
CA ARG A 70 -3.48 -9.91 -4.42
C ARG A 70 -2.68 -9.93 -5.71
N SER A 71 -1.38 -10.08 -5.59
CA SER A 71 -0.45 -10.00 -6.72
C SER A 71 0.59 -11.12 -6.61
N GLU A 72 0.94 -11.70 -7.75
CA GLU A 72 2.15 -12.52 -7.84
C GLU A 72 3.36 -11.58 -7.96
N ILE A 73 4.43 -11.88 -7.25
CA ILE A 73 5.66 -11.10 -7.28
C ILE A 73 6.87 -11.99 -7.53
N GLU A 74 7.93 -11.41 -8.04
CA GLU A 74 9.21 -12.10 -8.19
C GLU A 74 10.34 -11.16 -7.75
N ALA A 75 11.22 -11.66 -6.89
CA ALA A 75 12.43 -10.96 -6.50
C ALA A 75 13.61 -11.92 -6.50
N GLN A 76 14.70 -11.55 -7.17
CA GLN A 76 15.94 -12.35 -7.26
C GLN A 76 15.71 -13.80 -7.70
N GLY A 77 14.74 -14.02 -8.60
CA GLY A 77 14.36 -15.35 -9.10
C GLY A 77 13.46 -16.16 -8.16
N MET A 78 13.10 -15.62 -7.00
CA MET A 78 12.12 -16.26 -6.09
C MET A 78 10.73 -15.74 -6.39
N LYS A 79 9.79 -16.65 -6.58
CA LYS A 79 8.37 -16.33 -6.75
C LYS A 79 7.70 -16.23 -5.39
N GLY A 80 6.84 -15.25 -5.25
CA GLY A 80 6.10 -14.98 -4.04
C GLY A 80 4.73 -14.40 -4.30
N GLY A 81 4.05 -14.02 -3.23
CA GLY A 81 2.76 -13.34 -3.26
C GLY A 81 2.80 -12.06 -2.44
N LEU A 82 2.03 -11.08 -2.89
CA LEU A 82 1.74 -9.86 -2.16
C LEU A 82 0.24 -9.79 -1.91
N HIS A 83 -0.14 -9.51 -0.67
CA HIS A 83 -1.51 -9.25 -0.28
C HIS A 83 -1.60 -7.89 0.43
N ALA A 84 -2.11 -6.90 -0.26
CA ALA A 84 -2.42 -5.61 0.34
C ALA A 84 -3.90 -5.56 0.74
N THR A 85 -4.15 -5.15 1.98
CA THR A 85 -5.49 -4.86 2.51
C THR A 85 -5.56 -3.39 2.83
N MET A 86 -6.41 -2.65 2.14
CA MET A 86 -6.65 -1.22 2.38
C MET A 86 -7.95 -1.05 3.14
N PHE A 87 -7.86 -0.69 4.40
CA PHE A 87 -9.01 -0.48 5.29
C PHE A 87 -9.69 0.87 5.06
N GLN A 88 -8.88 1.88 4.75
CA GLN A 88 -9.29 3.24 4.39
C GLN A 88 -8.13 3.95 3.68
N PRO A 89 -8.33 5.09 3.03
CA PRO A 89 -7.28 5.76 2.24
C PRO A 89 -5.97 6.03 2.98
N GLY A 90 -6.01 6.16 4.31
CA GLY A 90 -4.83 6.40 5.14
C GLY A 90 -4.33 5.17 5.89
N LEU A 91 -4.87 3.99 5.65
CA LEU A 91 -4.54 2.82 6.46
C LEU A 91 -4.56 1.55 5.63
N ALA A 92 -3.39 0.95 5.46
CA ALA A 92 -3.24 -0.28 4.70
C ALA A 92 -2.21 -1.22 5.33
N ARG A 93 -2.40 -2.52 5.11
CA ARG A 93 -1.47 -3.58 5.46
C ARG A 93 -1.02 -4.29 4.20
N VAL A 94 0.28 -4.42 4.00
CA VAL A 94 0.86 -5.16 2.87
C VAL A 94 1.68 -6.32 3.41
N MET A 95 1.20 -7.53 3.17
CA MET A 95 1.91 -8.77 3.47
C MET A 95 2.57 -9.28 2.19
N THR A 96 3.87 -9.51 2.25
CA THR A 96 4.65 -10.15 1.19
C THR A 96 5.17 -11.47 1.69
N SER A 97 5.06 -12.54 0.90
CA SER A 97 5.52 -13.88 1.27
C SER A 97 6.23 -14.56 0.10
N TYR A 98 7.39 -15.10 0.37
CA TYR A 98 8.13 -15.99 -0.52
C TYR A 98 8.14 -17.44 -0.03
N GLY A 99 7.23 -17.77 0.89
CA GLY A 99 7.06 -19.07 1.51
C GLY A 99 7.10 -19.01 3.03
N PRO A 100 6.91 -20.15 3.71
CA PRO A 100 6.94 -20.22 5.18
C PRO A 100 8.27 -19.72 5.76
N GLY A 101 8.19 -18.82 6.75
CA GLY A 101 9.35 -18.17 7.35
C GLY A 101 9.96 -17.03 6.53
N ALA A 102 9.42 -16.76 5.34
CA ALA A 102 9.87 -15.70 4.44
C ALA A 102 8.77 -14.65 4.21
N GLU A 103 8.11 -14.23 5.29
CA GLU A 103 7.07 -13.21 5.27
C GLU A 103 7.58 -11.87 5.78
N MET A 104 7.07 -10.81 5.15
CA MET A 104 7.33 -9.42 5.49
C MET A 104 6.01 -8.66 5.55
N LEU A 105 5.88 -7.77 6.53
CA LEU A 105 4.71 -6.93 6.68
C LEU A 105 5.11 -5.46 6.66
N VAL A 106 4.46 -4.68 5.81
CA VAL A 106 4.48 -3.22 5.84
C VAL A 106 3.09 -2.73 6.23
N TYR A 107 3.03 -1.98 7.30
CA TYR A 107 1.81 -1.29 7.71
C TYR A 107 1.94 0.19 7.37
N ASN A 108 1.07 0.63 6.49
CA ASN A 108 1.02 2.01 6.00
C ASN A 108 0.02 2.79 6.82
N SER A 109 0.45 3.85 7.50
CA SER A 109 -0.44 4.83 8.09
C SER A 109 -0.12 6.21 7.52
N ALA A 110 -1.13 6.84 6.92
CA ALA A 110 -1.00 8.15 6.30
C ALA A 110 -1.93 9.13 7.00
N GLN A 111 -1.38 10.27 7.37
CA GLN A 111 -2.10 11.36 8.03
C GLN A 111 -2.10 12.60 7.14
N PRO A 112 -3.26 13.11 6.71
CA PRO A 112 -3.31 14.36 5.98
C PRO A 112 -2.88 15.51 6.91
N ILE A 113 -1.84 16.25 6.51
CA ILE A 113 -1.40 17.48 7.17
C ILE A 113 -2.20 18.66 6.63
N SER A 114 -2.39 18.67 5.32
CA SER A 114 -3.24 19.60 4.61
C SER A 114 -3.98 18.88 3.47
N ARG A 115 -4.67 19.63 2.61
CA ARG A 115 -5.31 19.05 1.43
C ARG A 115 -4.33 18.40 0.46
N ASP A 116 -3.14 18.97 0.34
CA ASP A 116 -2.16 18.61 -0.68
C ASP A 116 -0.80 18.19 -0.04
N GLU A 117 -0.85 17.77 1.24
CA GLU A 117 0.32 17.30 1.98
C GLU A 117 -0.07 16.18 2.95
N THR A 118 0.69 15.10 2.94
CA THR A 118 0.44 13.90 3.75
C THR A 118 1.71 13.45 4.43
N LEU A 119 1.64 13.19 5.75
CA LEU A 119 2.65 12.44 6.48
C LEU A 119 2.37 10.95 6.31
N LEU A 120 3.24 10.25 5.60
CA LEU A 120 3.20 8.81 5.43
C LEU A 120 4.17 8.17 6.42
N ARG A 121 3.68 7.25 7.25
CA ARG A 121 4.48 6.42 8.14
C ARG A 121 4.37 4.96 7.73
N TRP A 122 5.52 4.32 7.54
CA TRP A 122 5.61 2.87 7.37
C TRP A 122 6.15 2.23 8.63
N THR A 123 5.46 1.19 9.05
CA THR A 123 5.92 0.29 10.11
C THR A 123 6.22 -1.06 9.46
N LEU A 124 7.49 -1.47 9.51
CA LEU A 124 8.00 -2.67 8.87
C LEU A 124 8.35 -3.69 9.94
N ILE A 125 7.93 -4.92 9.73
CA ILE A 125 8.33 -6.10 10.49
C ILE A 125 8.57 -7.26 9.54
N VAL A 126 9.51 -8.10 9.86
CA VAL A 126 9.82 -9.31 9.08
C VAL A 126 9.89 -10.52 9.99
N ARG A 127 9.75 -11.70 9.42
CA ARG A 127 9.99 -12.94 10.17
C ARG A 127 11.42 -12.97 10.69
N ASN A 128 11.62 -13.46 11.92
CA ASN A 128 12.95 -13.57 12.52
C ASN A 128 13.91 -14.38 11.66
N GLU A 129 13.41 -15.44 11.00
CA GLU A 129 14.20 -16.27 10.10
C GLU A 129 14.82 -15.45 8.93
N ILE A 130 14.09 -14.46 8.39
CA ILE A 130 14.64 -13.55 7.39
C ILE A 130 15.70 -12.64 8.03
N SER A 131 15.38 -12.08 9.19
CA SER A 131 16.27 -11.16 9.89
C SER A 131 17.62 -11.81 10.25
N GLU A 132 17.59 -13.06 10.70
CA GLU A 132 18.80 -13.84 11.00
C GLU A 132 19.67 -14.08 9.77
N PHE A 133 19.05 -14.17 8.56
CA PHE A 133 19.76 -14.52 7.33
C PHE A 133 20.35 -13.31 6.60
N VAL A 134 19.63 -12.20 6.53
CA VAL A 134 19.97 -11.01 5.75
C VAL A 134 19.97 -9.71 6.56
N GLY A 135 19.59 -9.79 7.82
CA GLY A 135 19.59 -8.65 8.74
C GLY A 135 18.76 -7.49 8.28
N ASP A 136 19.21 -6.27 8.62
CA ASP A 136 18.53 -5.03 8.26
C ASP A 136 18.50 -4.73 6.76
N GLN A 137 19.31 -5.43 5.95
CA GLN A 137 19.40 -5.20 4.49
C GLN A 137 18.06 -5.41 3.79
N VAL A 138 17.22 -6.35 4.26
CA VAL A 138 15.88 -6.55 3.70
C VAL A 138 15.00 -5.32 3.96
N MET A 139 15.02 -4.81 5.18
CA MET A 139 14.24 -3.62 5.53
C MET A 139 14.73 -2.38 4.77
N ASP A 140 16.04 -2.22 4.64
CA ASP A 140 16.62 -1.13 3.85
C ASP A 140 16.23 -1.23 2.38
N GLY A 141 16.26 -2.44 1.80
CA GLY A 141 15.81 -2.67 0.42
C GLY A 141 14.31 -2.40 0.21
N ILE A 142 13.46 -2.71 1.18
CA ILE A 142 12.03 -2.36 1.14
C ILE A 142 11.87 -0.83 1.15
N ILE A 143 12.56 -0.13 2.05
CA ILE A 143 12.51 1.33 2.15
C ILE A 143 13.00 1.98 0.86
N GLU A 144 14.08 1.49 0.28
CA GLU A 144 14.62 1.98 -0.99
C GLU A 144 13.61 1.78 -2.13
N GLY A 145 13.04 0.57 -2.26
CA GLY A 145 12.02 0.28 -3.28
C GLY A 145 10.80 1.18 -3.17
N LEU A 146 10.31 1.43 -1.95
CA LEU A 146 9.20 2.33 -1.72
C LEU A 146 9.56 3.81 -2.00
N SER A 147 10.82 4.17 -1.87
CA SER A 147 11.29 5.53 -2.20
C SER A 147 11.23 5.83 -3.71
N ASP A 148 11.17 4.81 -4.57
CA ASP A 148 10.98 4.96 -6.01
C ASP A 148 9.60 5.57 -6.36
N ASP A 149 8.60 5.42 -5.50
CA ASP A 149 7.28 6.02 -5.66
C ASP A 149 7.25 7.53 -5.37
N TYR A 150 8.18 8.01 -4.53
CA TYR A 150 8.17 9.40 -4.06
C TYR A 150 8.15 10.44 -5.18
N PRO A 151 9.00 10.37 -6.22
CA PRO A 151 8.98 11.33 -7.32
C PRO A 151 7.67 11.34 -8.11
N ILE A 152 6.95 10.22 -8.12
CA ILE A 152 5.64 10.10 -8.78
C ILE A 152 4.60 10.84 -7.95
N TRP A 153 4.54 10.57 -6.66
CA TRP A 153 3.62 11.24 -5.75
C TRP A 153 3.84 12.75 -5.71
N GLU A 154 5.10 13.20 -5.64
CA GLU A 154 5.47 14.61 -5.62
C GLU A 154 4.98 15.38 -6.85
N ASN A 155 4.89 14.71 -8.00
CA ASN A 155 4.49 15.30 -9.27
C ASN A 155 3.06 14.89 -9.70
N LYS A 156 2.32 14.12 -8.88
CA LYS A 156 1.00 13.62 -9.23
C LYS A 156 -0.05 14.72 -9.19
N VAL A 157 -0.82 14.84 -10.27
CA VAL A 157 -1.94 15.78 -10.38
C VAL A 157 -3.25 15.00 -10.37
N HIS A 158 -4.05 15.21 -9.34
CA HIS A 158 -5.38 14.60 -9.26
C HIS A 158 -6.31 15.07 -10.38
N ARG A 159 -6.92 14.12 -11.09
CA ARG A 159 -7.93 14.36 -12.12
C ARG A 159 -9.28 13.82 -11.65
N ARG A 160 -10.31 14.68 -11.58
CA ARG A 160 -11.68 14.26 -11.24
C ARG A 160 -12.28 13.32 -12.28
N GLN A 161 -11.96 13.54 -13.55
CA GLN A 161 -12.40 12.73 -14.68
C GLN A 161 -11.16 12.29 -15.46
N PRO A 162 -10.44 11.28 -14.97
CA PRO A 162 -9.31 10.73 -15.71
C PRO A 162 -9.79 9.96 -16.93
N VAL A 163 -8.93 9.85 -17.92
CA VAL A 163 -9.12 8.91 -19.02
C VAL A 163 -8.55 7.58 -18.56
N PHE A 164 -9.40 6.58 -18.44
CA PHE A 164 -8.99 5.22 -18.14
C PHE A 164 -8.71 4.43 -19.41
N CYS A 165 -7.68 3.60 -19.35
CA CYS A 165 -7.28 2.69 -20.41
C CYS A 165 -7.60 1.23 -20.03
N GLN A 166 -7.33 0.31 -20.93
CA GLN A 166 -7.30 -1.11 -20.60
C GLN A 166 -6.19 -1.35 -19.56
N GLY A 167 -6.51 -2.04 -18.47
CA GLY A 167 -5.61 -2.26 -17.32
C GLY A 167 -5.93 -1.37 -16.10
N ASP A 168 -6.76 -0.32 -16.27
CA ASP A 168 -7.13 0.60 -15.17
C ASP A 168 -8.38 0.17 -14.38
N GLU A 169 -8.90 -1.03 -14.61
CA GLU A 169 -10.13 -1.53 -13.97
C GLU A 169 -10.04 -1.49 -12.44
N THR A 170 -8.86 -1.78 -11.91
CA THR A 170 -8.56 -1.75 -10.48
C THR A 170 -8.61 -0.34 -9.90
N LEU A 171 -8.10 0.65 -10.62
CA LEU A 171 -8.21 2.07 -10.26
C LEU A 171 -9.65 2.58 -10.30
N VAL A 172 -10.44 2.12 -11.28
CA VAL A 172 -11.88 2.42 -11.34
C VAL A 172 -12.62 1.86 -10.14
N LEU A 173 -12.29 0.63 -9.74
CA LEU A 173 -12.86 0.01 -8.53
C LEU A 173 -12.48 0.80 -7.28
N PHE A 174 -11.20 1.10 -7.12
CA PHE A 174 -10.71 1.90 -5.99
C PHE A 174 -11.42 3.26 -5.91
N ARG A 175 -11.54 3.99 -7.02
CA ARG A 175 -12.22 5.29 -7.02
C ARG A 175 -13.70 5.23 -6.70
N LYS A 176 -14.37 4.12 -7.00
CA LYS A 176 -15.74 3.88 -6.54
C LYS A 176 -15.79 3.62 -5.04
N TRP A 177 -14.88 2.78 -4.54
CA TRP A 177 -14.82 2.42 -3.13
C TRP A 177 -14.46 3.60 -2.23
N VAL A 178 -13.50 4.43 -2.63
CA VAL A 178 -12.99 5.54 -1.80
C VAL A 178 -14.01 6.65 -1.57
N ARG A 179 -15.05 6.76 -2.41
CA ARG A 179 -16.11 7.78 -2.27
C ARG A 179 -16.79 7.75 -0.91
N GLN A 180 -16.94 6.58 -0.31
CA GLN A 180 -17.57 6.42 1.00
C GLN A 180 -16.89 7.18 2.13
N PHE A 181 -15.62 7.56 1.95
CA PHE A 181 -14.83 8.31 2.94
C PHE A 181 -14.90 9.83 2.76
N TYR A 182 -15.64 10.31 1.76
CA TYR A 182 -15.79 11.73 1.47
C TYR A 182 -17.22 12.20 1.67
N LEU A 183 -17.34 13.48 2.04
CA LEU A 183 -18.65 14.12 2.03
C LEU A 183 -19.15 14.18 0.58
N PRO A 184 -20.48 13.98 0.34
CA PRO A 184 -21.04 13.96 -1.02
C PRO A 184 -20.76 15.22 -1.85
N ASP A 185 -20.68 16.37 -1.19
CA ASP A 185 -20.42 17.66 -1.84
C ASP A 185 -18.93 17.99 -1.99
N SER A 186 -18.04 17.13 -1.51
CA SER A 186 -16.60 17.34 -1.68
C SER A 186 -16.17 17.09 -3.12
N PRO A 187 -15.14 17.80 -3.63
CA PRO A 187 -14.65 17.58 -5.00
C PRO A 187 -14.23 16.14 -5.29
N ARG A 188 -13.77 15.40 -4.28
CA ARG A 188 -13.37 13.99 -4.41
C ARG A 188 -14.52 13.01 -4.15
N GLY A 189 -15.57 13.40 -3.46
CA GLY A 189 -16.79 12.60 -3.29
C GLY A 189 -17.65 12.51 -4.56
N GLN A 190 -17.40 13.37 -5.54
CA GLN A 190 -18.12 13.45 -6.82
C GLN A 190 -17.37 12.83 -8.01
N GLN A 191 -16.40 11.97 -7.77
CA GLN A 191 -15.56 11.33 -8.80
C GLN A 191 -16.29 10.22 -9.55
#